data_6f6056387933d6b86d7781d154dda87c
#
_entry.id   6f6056387933d6b86d7781d154dda87c
#
_cell.length_a   1.000
_cell.length_b   1.000
_cell.length_c   1.000
_cell.angle_alpha   90.00
_cell.angle_beta   90.00
_cell.angle_gamma   90.00
#
_symmetry.space_group_name_H-M   'P 1'
#
loop_
_entity.id
_entity.type
_entity.pdbx_description
1 polymer ?
#
loop_
_entity_poly.entity_id
_entity_poly.type
_entity_poly.pdbx_seq_one_letter_code
_entity_poly.pdbx_strand_id
1 'polypeptide(L)'
;ELIALAKEKNVNFLFEASVGGGIPIIRPLNSCLTADVIEEITGILNGTTNYMLTKMSVEGSEFADVLKDAQDKGYAEKDPTADVEGFDACRKIAILTSLVCGQQVDFNDIHTEGITKISATDIKYAKAMGKAIKLLATSRKVGESYCAMVSPCMLPQEHPLYPVNDVFNAIFVHGNVLGDAMFYGSGAGKLPTASAVVADMVEIAKFKDTNLPMEWRPEKLELADYKMVTNRFFVRTKADEAAVKNAFGAVEFVAAEGVNGELGFVTEEMTEAAYEEKAAKLADILQMIRVK
;
A
#
# COMPACT_ATOMS: atom_id res chain seq x y z
N GLU A 1 -2.66 -23.84 0.43
CA GLU A 1 -3.26 -25.13 0.00
C GLU A 1 -2.93 -25.46 -1.46
N LEU A 2 -3.31 -24.60 -2.47
CA LEU A 2 -3.12 -24.90 -3.90
C LEU A 2 -1.65 -25.12 -4.29
N ILE A 3 -0.73 -24.31 -3.80
CA ILE A 3 0.71 -24.46 -4.07
C ILE A 3 1.24 -25.78 -3.48
N ALA A 4 0.84 -26.13 -2.26
CA ALA A 4 1.23 -27.40 -1.63
C ALA A 4 0.66 -28.61 -2.42
N LEU A 5 -0.60 -28.52 -2.84
CA LEU A 5 -1.23 -29.56 -3.67
C LEU A 5 -0.56 -29.67 -5.03
N ALA A 6 -0.20 -28.56 -5.67
CA ALA A 6 0.52 -28.56 -6.95
C ALA A 6 1.88 -29.25 -6.84
N LYS A 7 2.62 -28.99 -5.74
CA LYS A 7 3.87 -29.70 -5.43
C LYS A 7 3.64 -31.21 -5.24
N GLU A 8 2.63 -31.61 -4.45
CA GLU A 8 2.27 -33.02 -4.23
C GLU A 8 1.94 -33.75 -5.55
N LYS A 9 1.17 -33.09 -6.41
CA LYS A 9 0.73 -33.66 -7.70
C LYS A 9 1.75 -33.48 -8.82
N ASN A 10 2.89 -32.84 -8.55
CA ASN A 10 3.94 -32.57 -9.53
C ASN A 10 3.42 -31.81 -10.76
N VAL A 11 2.63 -30.75 -10.53
CA VAL A 11 2.07 -29.90 -11.58
C VAL A 11 2.44 -28.44 -11.36
N ASN A 12 2.54 -27.66 -12.44
CA ASN A 12 2.78 -26.24 -12.37
C ASN A 12 1.48 -25.51 -11.97
N PHE A 13 1.59 -24.58 -11.02
CA PHE A 13 0.52 -23.67 -10.62
C PHE A 13 1.06 -22.25 -10.64
N LEU A 14 0.62 -21.45 -11.62
CA LEU A 14 1.00 -20.04 -11.77
C LEU A 14 -0.19 -19.13 -11.50
N PHE A 15 0.06 -17.93 -11.00
CA PHE A 15 -0.99 -17.02 -10.55
C PHE A 15 -0.60 -15.53 -10.72
N GLU A 16 0.03 -15.19 -11.87
CA GLU A 16 0.52 -13.82 -12.15
C GLU A 16 -0.59 -12.78 -11.98
N ALA A 17 -1.80 -13.07 -12.45
CA ALA A 17 -2.95 -12.16 -12.38
C ALA A 17 -3.48 -11.90 -10.96
N SER A 18 -2.98 -12.58 -9.93
CA SER A 18 -3.45 -12.42 -8.55
C SER A 18 -3.07 -11.09 -7.94
N VAL A 19 -1.97 -10.47 -8.38
CA VAL A 19 -1.50 -9.17 -7.93
C VAL A 19 -1.11 -8.31 -9.12
N GLY A 20 -1.58 -7.06 -9.15
CA GLY A 20 -1.23 -6.12 -10.19
C GLY A 20 -1.91 -6.36 -11.55
N GLY A 21 -2.87 -7.30 -11.64
CA GLY A 21 -3.63 -7.57 -12.85
C GLY A 21 -2.77 -7.89 -14.05
N GLY A 22 -2.55 -6.92 -14.94
CA GLY A 22 -1.66 -7.08 -16.11
C GLY A 22 -0.19 -6.74 -15.85
N ILE A 23 0.15 -6.28 -14.66
CA ILE A 23 1.53 -5.96 -14.28
C ILE A 23 2.26 -7.25 -13.92
N PRO A 24 3.38 -7.59 -14.60
CA PRO A 24 4.17 -8.76 -14.21
C PRO A 24 4.92 -8.46 -12.90
N ILE A 25 4.62 -9.18 -11.83
CA ILE A 25 5.28 -9.03 -10.52
C ILE A 25 5.58 -10.37 -9.84
N ILE A 26 4.65 -11.34 -9.90
CA ILE A 26 4.84 -12.64 -9.27
C ILE A 26 6.06 -13.35 -9.86
N ARG A 27 6.13 -13.44 -11.19
CA ARG A 27 7.23 -14.06 -11.90
C ARG A 27 8.54 -13.31 -11.76
N PRO A 28 8.62 -11.99 -11.90
CA PRO A 28 9.82 -11.22 -11.57
C PRO A 28 10.37 -11.49 -10.18
N LEU A 29 9.55 -11.47 -9.15
CA LEU A 29 9.98 -11.78 -7.77
C LEU A 29 10.47 -13.23 -7.64
N ASN A 30 9.80 -14.18 -8.29
CA ASN A 30 10.13 -15.61 -8.20
C ASN A 30 11.31 -16.04 -9.08
N SER A 31 11.69 -15.26 -10.11
CA SER A 31 12.66 -15.72 -11.12
C SER A 31 13.72 -14.69 -11.48
N CYS A 32 13.38 -13.40 -11.53
CA CYS A 32 14.30 -12.35 -12.01
C CYS A 32 15.07 -11.66 -10.88
N LEU A 33 14.46 -11.52 -9.72
CA LEU A 33 15.00 -10.77 -8.57
C LEU A 33 15.55 -11.70 -7.48
N THR A 34 15.78 -12.98 -7.81
CA THR A 34 16.19 -14.01 -6.85
C THR A 34 17.65 -13.91 -6.38
N ALA A 35 18.45 -13.07 -7.02
CA ALA A 35 19.83 -12.79 -6.57
C ALA A 35 19.88 -11.76 -5.43
N ASP A 36 18.77 -11.02 -5.23
CA ASP A 36 18.65 -9.98 -4.23
C ASP A 36 17.90 -10.46 -2.98
N VAL A 37 18.24 -9.89 -1.84
CA VAL A 37 17.35 -9.85 -0.68
C VAL A 37 16.42 -8.66 -0.89
N ILE A 38 15.14 -8.93 -1.03
CA ILE A 38 14.15 -7.87 -1.16
C ILE A 38 13.93 -7.22 0.21
N GLU A 39 14.34 -5.97 0.33
CA GLU A 39 14.27 -5.21 1.58
C GLU A 39 12.96 -4.46 1.74
N GLU A 40 12.39 -4.00 0.62
CA GLU A 40 11.10 -3.31 0.63
C GLU A 40 10.28 -3.61 -0.64
N ILE A 41 8.97 -3.80 -0.45
CA ILE A 41 7.96 -3.71 -1.49
C ILE A 41 6.98 -2.62 -1.06
N THR A 42 6.73 -1.64 -1.92
CA THR A 42 5.74 -0.60 -1.68
C THR A 42 4.88 -0.46 -2.93
N GLY A 43 3.56 -0.66 -2.80
CA GLY A 43 2.68 -0.69 -3.97
C GLY A 43 1.39 0.11 -3.81
N ILE A 44 0.97 0.70 -4.93
CA ILE A 44 -0.41 1.11 -5.18
C ILE A 44 -1.08 -0.10 -5.84
N LEU A 45 -1.77 -0.92 -5.05
CA LEU A 45 -2.24 -2.25 -5.46
C LEU A 45 -3.75 -2.30 -5.77
N ASN A 46 -4.46 -1.17 -5.57
CA ASN A 46 -5.88 -1.08 -5.82
C ASN A 46 -6.20 0.15 -6.69
N GLY A 47 -6.73 -0.09 -7.89
CA GLY A 47 -7.04 0.96 -8.87
C GLY A 47 -8.21 1.84 -8.46
N THR A 48 -9.23 1.28 -7.79
CA THR A 48 -10.41 2.01 -7.33
C THR A 48 -10.03 3.10 -6.32
N THR A 49 -9.27 2.75 -5.29
CA THR A 49 -8.82 3.71 -4.27
C THR A 49 -7.86 4.75 -4.84
N ASN A 50 -6.97 4.33 -5.74
CA ASN A 50 -6.06 5.29 -6.39
C ASN A 50 -6.82 6.27 -7.28
N TYR A 51 -7.82 5.80 -8.05
CA TYR A 51 -8.73 6.66 -8.81
C TYR A 51 -9.44 7.66 -7.90
N MET A 52 -10.02 7.18 -6.79
CA MET A 52 -10.74 8.03 -5.85
C MET A 52 -9.83 9.13 -5.26
N LEU A 53 -8.66 8.78 -4.76
CA LEU A 53 -7.70 9.74 -4.21
C LEU A 53 -7.18 10.73 -5.26
N THR A 54 -7.00 10.28 -6.51
CA THR A 54 -6.64 11.15 -7.63
C THR A 54 -7.74 12.18 -7.90
N LYS A 55 -8.99 11.74 -7.99
CA LYS A 55 -10.16 12.62 -8.19
C LYS A 55 -10.32 13.63 -7.04
N MET A 56 -10.29 13.17 -5.80
CA MET A 56 -10.31 14.06 -4.64
C MET A 56 -9.21 15.11 -4.72
N SER A 57 -8.02 14.71 -5.14
CA SER A 57 -6.89 15.63 -5.30
C SER A 57 -7.11 16.60 -6.46
N VAL A 58 -7.53 16.18 -7.64
CA VAL A 58 -7.65 17.06 -8.82
C VAL A 58 -8.85 17.99 -8.69
N GLU A 59 -10.01 17.48 -8.28
CA GLU A 59 -11.29 18.20 -8.30
C GLU A 59 -11.63 18.85 -6.95
N GLY A 60 -10.98 18.43 -5.86
CA GLY A 60 -11.31 18.89 -4.49
C GLY A 60 -12.63 18.32 -3.98
N SER A 61 -13.12 17.23 -4.59
CA SER A 61 -14.39 16.60 -4.26
C SER A 61 -14.31 15.81 -2.96
N GLU A 62 -15.46 15.65 -2.29
CA GLU A 62 -15.55 14.83 -1.08
C GLU A 62 -15.57 13.33 -1.43
N PHE A 63 -15.18 12.48 -0.47
CA PHE A 63 -15.10 11.03 -0.61
C PHE A 63 -16.41 10.41 -1.15
N ALA A 64 -17.56 10.81 -0.63
CA ALA A 64 -18.86 10.25 -1.01
C ALA A 64 -19.22 10.52 -2.48
N ASP A 65 -18.91 11.71 -2.99
CA ASP A 65 -19.18 12.10 -4.38
C ASP A 65 -18.28 11.31 -5.34
N VAL A 66 -17.01 11.16 -4.98
CA VAL A 66 -16.04 10.42 -5.78
C VAL A 66 -16.32 8.92 -5.77
N LEU A 67 -16.79 8.37 -4.64
CA LEU A 67 -17.21 6.97 -4.57
C LEU A 67 -18.37 6.71 -5.53
N LYS A 68 -19.38 7.60 -5.54
CA LYS A 68 -20.49 7.49 -6.47
C LYS A 68 -20.03 7.55 -7.93
N ASP A 69 -19.14 8.49 -8.26
CA ASP A 69 -18.58 8.58 -9.62
C ASP A 69 -17.81 7.29 -10.01
N ALA A 70 -17.05 6.72 -9.07
CA ALA A 70 -16.36 5.45 -9.30
C ALA A 70 -17.34 4.28 -9.55
N GLN A 71 -18.46 4.24 -8.83
CA GLN A 71 -19.51 3.24 -9.02
C GLN A 71 -20.23 3.43 -10.37
N ASP A 72 -20.57 4.66 -10.74
CA ASP A 72 -21.23 4.99 -12.01
C ASP A 72 -20.36 4.62 -13.23
N LYS A 73 -19.04 4.68 -13.07
CA LYS A 73 -18.04 4.27 -14.08
C LYS A 73 -17.69 2.78 -14.06
N GLY A 74 -18.19 2.03 -13.08
CA GLY A 74 -17.90 0.61 -12.90
C GLY A 74 -16.49 0.32 -12.37
N TYR A 75 -15.82 1.29 -11.76
CA TYR A 75 -14.53 1.09 -11.07
C TYR A 75 -14.72 0.58 -9.64
N ALA A 76 -15.83 0.93 -9.00
CA ALA A 76 -16.22 0.40 -7.69
C ALA A 76 -17.51 -0.41 -7.82
N GLU A 77 -17.59 -1.51 -7.10
CA GLU A 77 -18.80 -2.31 -6.98
C GLU A 77 -19.83 -1.63 -6.03
N LYS A 78 -21.06 -2.17 -5.99
CA LYS A 78 -22.11 -1.68 -5.09
C LYS A 78 -21.69 -1.76 -3.62
N ASP A 79 -20.97 -2.82 -3.24
CA ASP A 79 -20.29 -2.93 -1.96
C ASP A 79 -18.77 -2.75 -2.19
N PRO A 80 -18.23 -1.54 -1.97
CA PRO A 80 -16.83 -1.22 -2.23
C PRO A 80 -15.92 -1.53 -1.04
N THR A 81 -16.42 -2.15 0.03
CA THR A 81 -15.72 -2.31 1.31
C THR A 81 -14.33 -2.92 1.14
N ALA A 82 -14.20 -3.95 0.29
CA ALA A 82 -12.91 -4.60 0.06
C ALA A 82 -11.85 -3.63 -0.49
N ASP A 83 -12.28 -2.66 -1.30
CA ASP A 83 -11.40 -1.64 -1.87
C ASP A 83 -11.13 -0.52 -0.86
N VAL A 84 -12.19 0.17 -0.42
CA VAL A 84 -12.07 1.41 0.35
C VAL A 84 -11.53 1.23 1.77
N GLU A 85 -11.72 0.04 2.37
CA GLU A 85 -11.11 -0.33 3.66
C GLU A 85 -9.72 -0.97 3.51
N GLY A 86 -9.20 -1.10 2.28
CA GLY A 86 -7.84 -1.56 2.02
C GLY A 86 -7.65 -3.08 2.04
N PHE A 87 -8.72 -3.86 2.19
CA PHE A 87 -8.61 -5.33 2.32
C PHE A 87 -8.10 -6.01 1.05
N ASP A 88 -8.42 -5.49 -0.15
CA ASP A 88 -7.87 -5.99 -1.40
C ASP A 88 -6.35 -5.78 -1.46
N ALA A 89 -5.88 -4.57 -1.14
CA ALA A 89 -4.46 -4.27 -1.09
C ALA A 89 -3.72 -5.09 -0.01
N CYS A 90 -4.39 -5.35 1.12
CA CYS A 90 -3.88 -6.20 2.21
C CYS A 90 -3.63 -7.65 1.75
N ARG A 91 -4.60 -8.26 1.07
CA ARG A 91 -4.42 -9.62 0.53
C ARG A 91 -3.31 -9.70 -0.50
N LYS A 92 -3.18 -8.67 -1.35
CA LYS A 92 -2.13 -8.59 -2.37
C LYS A 92 -0.74 -8.44 -1.77
N ILE A 93 -0.56 -7.58 -0.76
CA ILE A 93 0.75 -7.44 -0.12
C ILE A 93 1.12 -8.69 0.70
N ALA A 94 0.13 -9.41 1.27
CA ALA A 94 0.37 -10.70 1.91
C ALA A 94 0.95 -11.72 0.92
N ILE A 95 0.44 -11.78 -0.32
CA ILE A 95 0.97 -12.64 -1.37
C ILE A 95 2.42 -12.24 -1.71
N LEU A 96 2.68 -10.97 -1.96
CA LEU A 96 4.03 -10.49 -2.30
C LEU A 96 5.03 -10.73 -1.18
N THR A 97 4.64 -10.47 0.07
CA THR A 97 5.48 -10.75 1.24
C THR A 97 5.78 -12.25 1.37
N SER A 98 4.75 -13.10 1.18
CA SER A 98 4.94 -14.57 1.22
C SER A 98 5.92 -15.06 0.16
N LEU A 99 5.91 -14.47 -1.04
CA LEU A 99 6.85 -14.81 -2.12
C LEU A 99 8.29 -14.47 -1.74
N VAL A 100 8.54 -13.28 -1.20
CA VAL A 100 9.91 -12.83 -0.92
C VAL A 100 10.49 -13.46 0.33
N CYS A 101 9.68 -13.84 1.32
CA CYS A 101 10.15 -14.54 2.51
C CYS A 101 10.10 -16.08 2.39
N GLY A 102 9.45 -16.61 1.35
CA GLY A 102 9.28 -18.06 1.15
C GLY A 102 8.42 -18.74 2.23
N GLN A 103 7.56 -18.01 2.95
CA GLN A 103 6.69 -18.51 4.00
C GLN A 103 5.27 -17.94 3.89
N GLN A 104 4.29 -18.63 4.48
CA GLN A 104 2.91 -18.15 4.49
C GLN A 104 2.76 -16.91 5.38
N VAL A 105 2.29 -15.82 4.81
CA VAL A 105 1.83 -14.63 5.55
C VAL A 105 0.31 -14.67 5.68
N ASP A 106 -0.19 -14.51 6.89
CA ASP A 106 -1.62 -14.37 7.14
C ASP A 106 -2.01 -12.89 7.00
N PHE A 107 -2.89 -12.60 6.06
CA PHE A 107 -3.36 -11.23 5.84
C PHE A 107 -4.09 -10.64 7.06
N ASN A 108 -4.63 -11.47 7.97
CA ASN A 108 -5.27 -11.00 9.20
C ASN A 108 -4.26 -10.40 10.20
N ASP A 109 -2.97 -10.69 10.07
CA ASP A 109 -1.93 -10.11 10.91
C ASP A 109 -1.41 -8.77 10.38
N ILE A 110 -1.85 -8.36 9.17
CA ILE A 110 -1.41 -7.11 8.54
C ILE A 110 -2.27 -5.96 9.02
N HIS A 111 -1.64 -4.95 9.63
CA HIS A 111 -2.33 -3.71 9.97
C HIS A 111 -2.86 -3.03 8.72
N THR A 112 -4.17 -2.78 8.68
CA THR A 112 -4.84 -2.29 7.48
C THR A 112 -5.73 -1.09 7.81
N GLU A 113 -5.47 0.02 7.15
CA GLU A 113 -6.27 1.25 7.17
C GLU A 113 -6.71 1.58 5.76
N GLY A 114 -8.01 1.85 5.59
CA GLY A 114 -8.59 2.27 4.30
C GLY A 114 -8.55 3.78 4.08
N ILE A 115 -9.27 4.23 3.06
CA ILE A 115 -9.35 5.64 2.66
C ILE A 115 -10.65 6.33 3.09
N THR A 116 -11.55 5.64 3.76
CA THR A 116 -12.89 6.13 4.12
C THR A 116 -12.85 7.35 5.05
N LYS A 117 -11.75 7.55 5.78
CA LYS A 117 -11.53 8.69 6.68
C LYS A 117 -10.79 9.85 6.00
N ILE A 118 -10.36 9.72 4.76
CA ILE A 118 -9.68 10.80 4.04
C ILE A 118 -10.71 11.81 3.56
N SER A 119 -10.50 13.06 3.90
CA SER A 119 -11.37 14.19 3.56
C SER A 119 -10.73 15.13 2.54
N ALA A 120 -11.55 15.99 1.92
CA ALA A 120 -11.04 17.06 1.06
C ALA A 120 -10.11 18.01 1.82
N THR A 121 -10.28 18.16 3.14
CA THR A 121 -9.37 18.95 3.98
C THR A 121 -7.99 18.33 4.09
N ASP A 122 -7.88 17.01 4.22
CA ASP A 122 -6.59 16.30 4.22
C ASP A 122 -5.86 16.48 2.88
N ILE A 123 -6.60 16.48 1.78
CA ILE A 123 -6.06 16.75 0.44
C ILE A 123 -5.51 18.18 0.33
N LYS A 124 -6.20 19.19 0.93
CA LYS A 124 -5.69 20.57 0.95
C LYS A 124 -4.36 20.68 1.68
N TYR A 125 -4.24 20.04 2.84
CA TYR A 125 -2.97 20.00 3.58
C TYR A 125 -1.86 19.28 2.82
N ALA A 126 -2.17 18.14 2.21
CA ALA A 126 -1.19 17.41 1.39
C ALA A 126 -0.69 18.31 0.24
N LYS A 127 -1.57 19.02 -0.46
CA LYS A 127 -1.19 19.98 -1.52
C LYS A 127 -0.33 21.12 -0.99
N ALA A 128 -0.70 21.70 0.16
CA ALA A 128 0.09 22.77 0.78
C ALA A 128 1.52 22.32 1.13
N MET A 129 1.70 21.02 1.38
CA MET A 129 3.00 20.39 1.63
C MET A 129 3.70 19.91 0.34
N GLY A 130 3.13 20.12 -0.86
CA GLY A 130 3.65 19.56 -2.11
C GLY A 130 3.57 18.03 -2.20
N LYS A 131 2.64 17.42 -1.47
CA LYS A 131 2.49 15.96 -1.37
C LYS A 131 1.18 15.47 -1.98
N ALA A 132 1.13 14.17 -2.31
CA ALA A 132 -0.08 13.46 -2.70
C ALA A 132 -0.42 12.36 -1.68
N ILE A 133 -1.70 12.16 -1.39
CA ILE A 133 -2.16 11.04 -0.57
C ILE A 133 -2.36 9.82 -1.47
N LYS A 134 -1.75 8.69 -1.10
CA LYS A 134 -1.90 7.39 -1.76
C LYS A 134 -2.21 6.31 -0.73
N LEU A 135 -3.02 5.32 -1.09
CA LEU A 135 -3.14 4.10 -0.29
C LEU A 135 -1.96 3.19 -0.64
N LEU A 136 -1.04 3.02 0.28
CA LEU A 136 0.14 2.18 0.09
C LEU A 136 -0.01 0.86 0.82
N ALA A 137 0.29 -0.22 0.12
CA ALA A 137 0.57 -1.52 0.69
C ALA A 137 2.08 -1.70 0.75
N THR A 138 2.63 -1.86 1.94
CA THR A 138 4.08 -1.92 2.19
C THR A 138 4.46 -3.24 2.84
N SER A 139 5.60 -3.78 2.46
CA SER A 139 6.28 -4.89 3.13
C SER A 139 7.75 -4.53 3.25
N ARG A 140 8.28 -4.44 4.46
CA ARG A 140 9.66 -4.05 4.72
C ARG A 140 10.34 -5.10 5.59
N LYS A 141 11.56 -5.46 5.22
CA LYS A 141 12.39 -6.37 6.02
C LYS A 141 12.80 -5.70 7.33
N VAL A 142 12.61 -6.38 8.45
CA VAL A 142 12.96 -5.94 9.78
C VAL A 142 13.70 -7.10 10.48
N GLY A 143 15.01 -7.02 10.58
CA GLY A 143 15.83 -8.15 11.04
C GLY A 143 15.66 -9.37 10.13
N GLU A 144 15.26 -10.48 10.72
CA GLU A 144 15.00 -11.74 10.00
C GLU A 144 13.53 -11.91 9.57
N SER A 145 12.67 -10.95 9.87
CA SER A 145 11.24 -10.98 9.53
C SER A 145 10.86 -9.82 8.60
N TYR A 146 9.57 -9.69 8.33
CA TYR A 146 8.98 -8.60 7.56
C TYR A 146 7.88 -7.91 8.38
N CYS A 147 7.78 -6.61 8.24
CA CYS A 147 6.62 -5.83 8.67
C CYS A 147 5.78 -5.51 7.44
N ALA A 148 4.50 -5.87 7.45
CA ALA A 148 3.56 -5.55 6.37
C ALA A 148 2.45 -4.64 6.90
N MET A 149 2.05 -3.64 6.08
CA MET A 149 1.02 -2.68 6.47
C MET A 149 0.33 -2.13 5.21
N VAL A 150 -0.96 -1.79 5.34
CA VAL A 150 -1.71 -1.01 4.35
C VAL A 150 -2.22 0.25 5.02
N SER A 151 -1.88 1.41 4.47
CA SER A 151 -2.34 2.67 5.03
C SER A 151 -2.28 3.82 4.02
N PRO A 152 -3.11 4.86 4.19
CA PRO A 152 -2.91 6.14 3.51
C PRO A 152 -1.56 6.74 3.90
N CYS A 153 -0.83 7.25 2.90
CA CYS A 153 0.45 7.92 3.10
C CYS A 153 0.53 9.19 2.24
N MET A 154 1.18 10.23 2.76
CA MET A 154 1.54 11.44 2.01
C MET A 154 2.90 11.23 1.35
N LEU A 155 2.95 11.23 0.02
CA LEU A 155 4.16 11.06 -0.78
C LEU A 155 4.68 12.39 -1.30
N PRO A 156 5.97 12.70 -1.19
CA PRO A 156 6.59 13.85 -1.84
C PRO A 156 6.69 13.64 -3.35
N GLN A 157 6.89 14.72 -4.11
CA GLN A 157 6.96 14.70 -5.58
C GLN A 157 8.12 13.83 -6.12
N GLU A 158 9.18 13.70 -5.34
CA GLU A 158 10.37 12.92 -5.70
C GLU A 158 10.13 11.40 -5.59
N HIS A 159 9.08 10.98 -4.88
CA HIS A 159 8.81 9.56 -4.69
C HIS A 159 8.29 8.93 -5.99
N PRO A 160 8.84 7.77 -6.45
CA PRO A 160 8.47 7.15 -7.73
C PRO A 160 6.97 6.85 -7.88
N LEU A 161 6.26 6.61 -6.79
CA LEU A 161 4.81 6.34 -6.80
C LEU A 161 3.95 7.62 -6.81
N TYR A 162 4.54 8.81 -6.63
CA TYR A 162 3.79 10.08 -6.63
C TYR A 162 2.99 10.30 -7.93
N PRO A 163 3.57 10.12 -9.14
CA PRO A 163 2.87 10.37 -10.40
C PRO A 163 1.90 9.26 -10.81
N VAL A 164 1.79 8.18 -10.04
CA VAL A 164 0.87 7.07 -10.34
C VAL A 164 -0.55 7.48 -9.98
N ASN A 165 -1.35 7.84 -10.98
CA ASN A 165 -2.69 8.40 -10.84
C ASN A 165 -3.76 7.52 -11.48
N ASP A 166 -5.02 7.90 -11.32
CA ASP A 166 -6.20 7.25 -11.88
C ASP A 166 -6.30 5.78 -11.49
N VAL A 167 -6.68 4.92 -12.42
CA VAL A 167 -6.85 3.47 -12.21
C VAL A 167 -5.54 2.68 -12.29
N PHE A 168 -4.41 3.37 -12.52
CA PHE A 168 -3.13 2.70 -12.66
C PHE A 168 -2.58 2.23 -11.32
N ASN A 169 -1.86 1.14 -11.38
CA ASN A 169 -1.13 0.55 -10.25
C ASN A 169 0.37 0.61 -10.50
N ALA A 170 1.13 0.57 -9.43
CA ALA A 170 2.58 0.39 -9.50
C ALA A 170 3.08 -0.34 -8.26
N ILE A 171 4.14 -1.13 -8.46
CA ILE A 171 4.81 -1.89 -7.41
C ILE A 171 6.28 -1.50 -7.46
N PHE A 172 6.72 -0.84 -6.43
CA PHE A 172 8.11 -0.46 -6.21
C PHE A 172 8.77 -1.54 -5.35
N VAL A 173 9.94 -1.99 -5.77
CA VAL A 173 10.72 -3.05 -5.11
C VAL A 173 12.12 -2.52 -4.87
N HIS A 174 12.61 -2.63 -3.65
CA HIS A 174 13.99 -2.32 -3.30
C HIS A 174 14.73 -3.59 -2.92
N GLY A 175 15.78 -3.91 -3.68
CA GLY A 175 16.68 -5.03 -3.43
C GLY A 175 18.05 -4.53 -2.93
N ASN A 176 18.69 -5.32 -2.09
CA ASN A 176 19.95 -4.93 -1.45
C ASN A 176 21.15 -4.74 -2.42
N VAL A 177 21.08 -5.24 -3.63
CA VAL A 177 22.14 -5.14 -4.66
C VAL A 177 21.65 -4.40 -5.88
N LEU A 178 20.49 -4.78 -6.40
CA LEU A 178 19.86 -4.13 -7.56
C LEU A 178 19.48 -2.66 -7.25
N GLY A 179 19.11 -2.37 -6.00
CA GLY A 179 18.48 -1.10 -5.64
C GLY A 179 17.02 -1.07 -6.07
N ASP A 180 16.60 0.03 -6.69
CA ASP A 180 15.19 0.31 -6.97
C ASP A 180 14.75 -0.25 -8.32
N ALA A 181 13.63 -0.96 -8.33
CA ALA A 181 12.90 -1.37 -9.52
C ALA A 181 11.42 -1.01 -9.36
N MET A 182 10.75 -0.64 -10.44
CA MET A 182 9.33 -0.32 -10.43
C MET A 182 8.60 -1.01 -11.58
N PHE A 183 7.47 -1.62 -11.27
CA PHE A 183 6.55 -2.25 -12.21
C PHE A 183 5.26 -1.42 -12.25
N TYR A 184 4.92 -0.87 -13.41
CA TYR A 184 3.79 0.04 -13.58
C TYR A 184 2.88 -0.41 -14.71
N GLY A 185 1.57 -0.25 -14.53
CA GLY A 185 0.61 -0.56 -15.59
C GLY A 185 -0.84 -0.63 -15.12
N SER A 186 -1.64 -1.39 -15.86
CA SER A 186 -3.06 -1.61 -15.55
C SER A 186 -3.20 -2.69 -14.50
N GLY A 187 -3.55 -2.29 -13.27
CA GLY A 187 -3.73 -3.19 -12.13
C GLY A 187 -4.99 -4.04 -12.17
N ALA A 188 -5.91 -3.74 -13.09
CA ALA A 188 -7.16 -4.46 -13.30
C ALA A 188 -7.64 -4.31 -14.75
N GLY A 189 -8.73 -5.00 -15.10
CA GLY A 189 -9.38 -4.91 -16.39
C GLY A 189 -9.31 -6.21 -17.19
N LYS A 190 -10.32 -6.42 -18.02
CA LYS A 190 -10.52 -7.68 -18.77
C LYS A 190 -9.29 -8.08 -19.59
N LEU A 191 -8.75 -7.19 -20.40
CA LEU A 191 -7.62 -7.50 -21.29
C LEU A 191 -6.29 -7.60 -20.54
N PRO A 192 -5.92 -6.69 -19.63
CA PRO A 192 -4.71 -6.82 -18.83
C PRO A 192 -4.67 -8.13 -18.03
N THR A 193 -5.75 -8.48 -17.32
CA THR A 193 -5.85 -9.71 -16.55
C THR A 193 -5.75 -10.95 -17.46
N ALA A 194 -6.46 -10.95 -18.60
CA ALA A 194 -6.37 -12.04 -19.58
C ALA A 194 -4.94 -12.20 -20.13
N SER A 195 -4.24 -11.09 -20.36
CA SER A 195 -2.83 -11.14 -20.82
C SER A 195 -1.93 -11.86 -19.81
N ALA A 196 -2.06 -11.57 -18.51
CA ALA A 196 -1.29 -12.24 -17.47
C ALA A 196 -1.63 -13.74 -17.37
N VAL A 197 -2.92 -14.10 -17.42
CA VAL A 197 -3.35 -15.52 -17.44
C VAL A 197 -2.81 -16.27 -18.65
N VAL A 198 -2.91 -15.68 -19.86
CA VAL A 198 -2.36 -16.30 -21.07
C VAL A 198 -0.84 -16.42 -21.00
N ALA A 199 -0.14 -15.44 -20.40
CA ALA A 199 1.30 -15.53 -20.18
C ALA A 199 1.67 -16.71 -19.28
N ASP A 200 0.89 -16.98 -18.22
CA ASP A 200 1.05 -18.15 -17.37
C ASP A 200 0.81 -19.46 -18.14
N MET A 201 -0.22 -19.51 -18.99
CA MET A 201 -0.48 -20.67 -19.85
C MET A 201 0.69 -20.94 -20.82
N VAL A 202 1.24 -19.90 -21.44
CA VAL A 202 2.41 -20.00 -22.32
C VAL A 202 3.63 -20.49 -21.57
N GLU A 203 3.84 -19.99 -20.34
CA GLU A 203 4.96 -20.44 -19.49
C GLU A 203 4.84 -21.92 -19.13
N ILE A 204 3.68 -22.37 -18.68
CA ILE A 204 3.40 -23.79 -18.41
C ILE A 204 3.64 -24.64 -19.66
N ALA A 205 3.21 -24.18 -20.84
CA ALA A 205 3.42 -24.92 -22.09
C ALA A 205 4.90 -25.08 -22.47
N LYS A 206 5.73 -24.06 -22.17
CA LYS A 206 7.20 -24.14 -22.37
C LYS A 206 7.87 -25.14 -21.43
N PHE A 207 7.36 -25.24 -20.19
CA PHE A 207 7.91 -26.07 -19.12
C PHE A 207 6.99 -27.22 -18.72
N LYS A 208 6.27 -27.82 -19.68
CA LYS A 208 5.26 -28.88 -19.45
C LYS A 208 5.79 -30.11 -18.73
N ASP A 209 7.07 -30.42 -18.93
CA ASP A 209 7.73 -31.60 -18.38
C ASP A 209 8.66 -31.27 -17.19
N THR A 210 8.59 -30.04 -16.70
CA THR A 210 9.46 -29.53 -15.63
C THR A 210 8.63 -28.67 -14.68
N ASN A 211 8.82 -28.87 -13.38
CA ASN A 211 8.22 -28.00 -12.40
C ASN A 211 8.99 -26.69 -12.28
N LEU A 212 8.25 -25.60 -12.35
CA LEU A 212 8.76 -24.27 -12.03
C LEU A 212 8.82 -24.15 -10.50
N PRO A 213 10.00 -24.02 -9.89
CA PRO A 213 10.11 -23.98 -8.45
C PRO A 213 9.49 -22.66 -7.92
N MET A 214 8.70 -22.81 -6.86
CA MET A 214 8.23 -21.68 -6.06
C MET A 214 8.45 -22.05 -4.61
N GLU A 215 9.26 -21.24 -3.93
CA GLU A 215 9.46 -21.41 -2.51
C GLU A 215 8.30 -20.77 -1.77
N TRP A 216 7.49 -21.61 -1.13
CA TRP A 216 6.38 -21.17 -0.28
C TRP A 216 6.14 -22.30 0.73
N ARG A 217 6.67 -22.10 1.92
CA ARG A 217 6.49 -23.01 3.04
C ARG A 217 5.16 -22.75 3.74
N PRO A 218 4.45 -23.77 4.19
CA PRO A 218 3.14 -23.61 4.84
C PRO A 218 3.22 -23.00 6.24
N GLU A 219 4.40 -23.03 6.85
CA GLU A 219 4.62 -22.44 8.16
C GLU A 219 4.36 -20.94 8.12
N LYS A 220 3.53 -20.47 9.04
CA LYS A 220 3.18 -19.05 9.15
C LYS A 220 4.41 -18.22 9.54
N LEU A 221 4.67 -17.17 8.78
CA LEU A 221 5.64 -16.15 9.16
C LEU A 221 5.03 -15.27 10.27
N GLU A 222 5.77 -15.11 11.36
CA GLU A 222 5.45 -14.09 12.36
C GLU A 222 5.94 -12.74 11.86
N LEU A 223 5.00 -11.84 11.55
CA LEU A 223 5.34 -10.48 11.11
C LEU A 223 5.92 -9.66 12.27
N ALA A 224 6.87 -8.81 11.96
CA ALA A 224 7.35 -7.80 12.89
C ALA A 224 6.22 -6.80 13.19
N ASP A 225 6.15 -6.35 14.44
CA ASP A 225 5.11 -5.42 14.89
C ASP A 225 5.24 -4.07 14.14
N TYR A 226 4.19 -3.67 13.45
CA TYR A 226 4.14 -2.40 12.72
C TYR A 226 4.34 -1.19 13.65
N LYS A 227 4.02 -1.33 14.94
CA LYS A 227 4.21 -0.29 15.95
C LYS A 227 5.68 0.09 16.18
N MET A 228 6.60 -0.75 15.76
CA MET A 228 8.04 -0.49 15.84
C MET A 228 8.59 0.24 14.61
N VAL A 229 7.79 0.38 13.56
CA VAL A 229 8.20 1.10 12.35
C VAL A 229 8.18 2.60 12.58
N THR A 230 9.26 3.27 12.19
CA THR A 230 9.40 4.74 12.26
C THR A 230 8.79 5.42 11.06
N ASN A 231 8.02 6.47 11.33
CA ASN A 231 7.44 7.36 10.33
C ASN A 231 7.43 8.80 10.88
N ARG A 232 7.25 9.78 10.00
CA ARG A 232 6.72 11.08 10.35
C ARG A 232 5.20 11.03 10.21
N PHE A 233 4.48 11.81 11.03
CA PHE A 233 3.02 11.82 11.04
C PHE A 233 2.52 13.24 10.79
N PHE A 234 1.70 13.39 9.75
CA PHE A 234 0.85 14.57 9.62
C PHE A 234 -0.39 14.38 10.49
N VAL A 235 -0.70 15.38 11.30
CA VAL A 235 -1.81 15.33 12.26
C VAL A 235 -2.65 16.60 12.13
N ARG A 236 -3.97 16.44 12.14
CA ARG A 236 -4.93 17.52 12.26
C ARG A 236 -5.59 17.49 13.63
N THR A 237 -5.74 18.65 14.26
CA THR A 237 -6.35 18.77 15.59
C THR A 237 -7.06 20.11 15.78
N LYS A 238 -8.03 20.15 16.70
CA LYS A 238 -8.63 21.41 17.19
C LYS A 238 -7.92 21.96 18.43
N ALA A 239 -6.94 21.25 18.97
CA ALA A 239 -6.12 21.74 20.07
C ALA A 239 -5.26 22.94 19.62
N ASP A 240 -4.84 23.77 20.56
CA ASP A 240 -3.97 24.92 20.29
C ASP A 240 -2.49 24.49 20.15
N GLU A 241 -1.66 25.42 19.66
CA GLU A 241 -0.23 25.17 19.47
C GLU A 241 0.50 24.79 20.77
N ALA A 242 0.10 25.34 21.90
CA ALA A 242 0.75 25.07 23.19
C ALA A 242 0.49 23.62 23.62
N ALA A 243 -0.75 23.14 23.46
CA ALA A 243 -1.10 21.74 23.72
C ALA A 243 -0.37 20.78 22.76
N VAL A 244 -0.27 21.11 21.47
CA VAL A 244 0.48 20.33 20.49
C VAL A 244 1.96 20.22 20.87
N LYS A 245 2.63 21.34 21.18
CA LYS A 245 4.03 21.37 21.60
C LYS A 245 4.27 20.63 22.91
N ASN A 246 3.31 20.69 23.85
CA ASN A 246 3.40 19.95 25.11
C ASN A 246 3.31 18.43 24.90
N ALA A 247 2.45 17.97 23.98
CA ALA A 247 2.26 16.53 23.72
C ALA A 247 3.37 15.94 22.84
N PHE A 248 3.73 16.63 21.75
CA PHE A 248 4.62 16.10 20.70
C PHE A 248 6.05 16.66 20.77
N GLY A 249 6.28 17.80 21.42
CA GLY A 249 7.58 18.49 21.41
C GLY A 249 7.77 19.32 20.15
N ALA A 250 8.90 19.16 19.48
CA ALA A 250 9.15 19.84 18.23
C ALA A 250 8.25 19.28 17.12
N VAL A 251 7.58 20.19 16.40
CA VAL A 251 6.70 19.88 15.26
C VAL A 251 6.80 20.98 14.23
N GLU A 252 6.47 20.67 12.98
CA GLU A 252 6.36 21.59 11.87
C GLU A 252 4.88 21.90 11.63
N PHE A 253 4.43 23.13 11.93
CA PHE A 253 3.06 23.54 11.66
C PHE A 253 2.86 23.77 10.16
N VAL A 254 1.69 23.34 9.66
CA VAL A 254 1.30 23.47 8.26
C VAL A 254 -0.02 24.21 8.19
N ALA A 255 -0.07 25.23 7.33
CA ALA A 255 -1.31 25.93 7.00
C ALA A 255 -1.80 25.50 5.61
N ALA A 256 -3.11 25.34 5.46
CA ALA A 256 -3.74 25.05 4.17
C ALA A 256 -4.77 26.15 3.85
N GLU A 257 -4.80 26.58 2.60
CA GLU A 257 -5.71 27.65 2.15
C GLU A 257 -7.18 27.24 2.34
N GLY A 258 -7.94 28.17 2.94
CA GLY A 258 -9.37 27.97 3.19
C GLY A 258 -9.69 27.00 4.33
N VAL A 259 -8.71 26.60 5.13
CA VAL A 259 -8.91 25.79 6.33
C VAL A 259 -8.76 26.68 7.56
N ASN A 260 -9.79 26.73 8.42
CA ASN A 260 -9.83 27.54 9.63
C ASN A 260 -10.39 26.70 10.79
N GLY A 261 -10.01 27.06 12.03
CA GLY A 261 -10.56 26.45 13.25
C GLY A 261 -9.92 25.09 13.60
N GLU A 262 -8.82 24.76 12.96
CA GLU A 262 -7.99 23.58 13.28
C GLU A 262 -6.53 23.89 12.97
N LEU A 263 -5.63 23.06 13.50
CA LEU A 263 -4.20 23.08 13.22
C LEU A 263 -3.78 21.82 12.49
N GLY A 264 -2.93 21.98 11.47
CA GLY A 264 -2.17 20.89 10.86
C GLY A 264 -0.71 20.94 11.32
N PHE A 265 -0.09 19.81 11.60
CA PHE A 265 1.33 19.73 11.90
C PHE A 265 1.93 18.40 11.48
N VAL A 266 3.25 18.40 11.28
CA VAL A 266 4.04 17.19 11.02
C VAL A 266 4.98 16.98 12.20
N THR A 267 5.03 15.73 12.68
CA THR A 267 5.92 15.33 13.78
C THR A 267 7.36 15.14 13.29
N GLU A 268 8.29 15.11 14.22
CA GLU A 268 9.59 14.44 13.98
C GLU A 268 9.37 12.95 13.72
N GLU A 269 10.41 12.28 13.25
CA GLU A 269 10.39 10.84 13.03
C GLU A 269 10.28 10.09 14.36
N MET A 270 9.32 9.19 14.47
CA MET A 270 9.10 8.37 15.66
C MET A 270 8.40 7.06 15.29
N THR A 271 8.42 6.08 16.19
CA THR A 271 7.67 4.84 16.01
C THR A 271 6.17 5.07 16.13
N GLU A 272 5.35 4.17 15.51
CA GLU A 272 3.89 4.20 15.70
C GLU A 272 3.50 4.14 17.19
N ALA A 273 4.18 3.31 17.99
CA ALA A 273 3.93 3.23 19.43
C ALA A 273 4.19 4.56 20.15
N ALA A 274 5.29 5.25 19.82
CA ALA A 274 5.60 6.56 20.40
C ALA A 274 4.60 7.63 19.95
N TYR A 275 4.11 7.54 18.71
CA TYR A 275 3.03 8.40 18.22
C TYR A 275 1.75 8.16 19.04
N GLU A 276 1.31 6.91 19.23
CA GLU A 276 0.11 6.59 20.00
C GLU A 276 0.17 7.13 21.44
N GLU A 277 1.34 6.99 22.09
CA GLU A 277 1.55 7.53 23.46
C GLU A 277 1.43 9.07 23.52
N LYS A 278 1.97 9.76 22.51
CA LYS A 278 1.90 11.22 22.44
C LYS A 278 0.49 11.69 22.05
N ALA A 279 -0.14 11.04 21.09
CA ALA A 279 -1.50 11.29 20.63
C ALA A 279 -2.53 11.17 21.77
N ALA A 280 -2.34 10.20 22.69
CA ALA A 280 -3.20 10.04 23.86
C ALA A 280 -3.18 11.24 24.83
N LYS A 281 -2.17 12.12 24.73
CA LYS A 281 -2.05 13.35 25.54
C LYS A 281 -2.66 14.57 24.87
N LEU A 282 -3.06 14.46 23.61
CA LEU A 282 -3.65 15.54 22.83
C LEU A 282 -5.12 15.26 22.58
N ALA A 283 -5.98 16.19 22.98
CA ALA A 283 -7.41 16.11 22.68
C ALA A 283 -7.70 16.46 21.22
N ASP A 284 -8.89 16.07 20.75
CA ASP A 284 -9.48 16.52 19.48
C ASP A 284 -8.60 16.30 18.23
N ILE A 285 -7.89 15.17 18.17
CA ILE A 285 -7.23 14.73 16.92
C ILE A 285 -8.32 14.37 15.91
N LEU A 286 -8.28 15.04 14.76
CA LEU A 286 -9.24 14.87 13.67
C LEU A 286 -8.77 13.84 12.66
N GLN A 287 -7.46 13.80 12.40
CA GLN A 287 -6.84 12.91 11.41
C GLN A 287 -5.37 12.70 11.72
N MET A 288 -4.86 11.53 11.31
CA MET A 288 -3.43 11.22 11.22
C MET A 288 -3.14 10.53 9.89
N ILE A 289 -2.09 10.95 9.20
CA ILE A 289 -1.61 10.33 7.96
C ILE A 289 -0.09 10.23 8.03
N ARG A 290 0.46 9.07 7.67
CA ARG A 290 1.92 8.86 7.62
C ARG A 290 2.54 9.67 6.47
N VAL A 291 3.72 10.23 6.72
CA VAL A 291 4.47 11.06 5.76
C VAL A 291 5.75 10.35 5.36
N LYS A 292 5.92 10.16 4.06
CA LYS A 292 7.14 9.57 3.47
C LYS A 292 8.10 10.67 3.00
#